data_051011cb375592116c24bd6c143055ae
#
_entry.id   051011cb375592116c24bd6c143055ae
#
_cell.length_a   1.000
_cell.length_b   1.000
_cell.length_c   1.000
_cell.angle_alpha   90.00
_cell.angle_beta   90.00
_cell.angle_gamma   90.00
#
_symmetry.space_group_name_H-M   'P 1'
#
loop_
_entity.id
_entity.type
_entity.pdbx_description
1 polymer ?
#
loop_
_entity_poly.entity_id
_entity_poly.type
_entity_poly.pdbx_seq_one_letter_code
_entity_poly.pdbx_strand_id
1 'polypeptide(L)'
;VAAICKKGCGAALLKTPDQAVRIVAAVRQAVDIPVFVKFRTGWADDPQFAADMASRFEHAGADALTFHPRVAPDRRNRPPRWDAITRVNQAVAIPVFGNGNVFTMEDGIRMLTQTKCQGLSLGRMAVAQPWIFARWTNAAQVDEAIYHTTARHLLDLLDHHYPAPFNLKLFKKFAPYFCASFKFSLFLLKQINQAKTMEEMKQRIDDLFVPCPKTLSVPNLSLFV
;
A
#
# COMPACT_ATOMS: atom_id res chain seq x y z
N VAL A 1 -12.49 -3.69 0.98
CA VAL A 1 -13.40 -3.01 0.05
C VAL A 1 -14.74 -3.71 0.09
N ALA A 2 -15.85 -2.96 0.33
CA ALA A 2 -17.18 -3.54 0.51
C ALA A 2 -17.61 -4.43 -0.68
N ALA A 3 -17.32 -4.03 -1.91
CA ALA A 3 -17.65 -4.80 -3.12
C ALA A 3 -16.95 -6.18 -3.18
N ILE A 4 -15.73 -6.29 -2.65
CA ILE A 4 -14.98 -7.55 -2.57
C ILE A 4 -15.55 -8.43 -1.45
N CYS A 5 -15.80 -7.83 -0.27
CA CYS A 5 -16.35 -8.57 0.87
C CYS A 5 -17.77 -9.11 0.61
N LYS A 6 -18.60 -8.40 -0.20
CA LYS A 6 -19.93 -8.89 -0.62
C LYS A 6 -19.85 -10.19 -1.45
N LYS A 7 -18.72 -10.44 -2.11
CA LYS A 7 -18.47 -11.68 -2.87
C LYS A 7 -17.85 -12.80 -2.01
N GLY A 8 -17.80 -12.65 -0.69
CA GLY A 8 -17.15 -13.63 0.20
C GLY A 8 -15.62 -13.64 0.12
N CYS A 9 -14.99 -12.64 -0.51
CA CYS A 9 -13.55 -12.58 -0.77
C CYS A 9 -12.83 -11.58 0.13
N GLY A 10 -11.50 -11.63 0.14
CA GLY A 10 -10.64 -10.74 0.93
C GLY A 10 -10.90 -10.87 2.43
N ALA A 11 -11.11 -9.76 3.14
CA ALA A 11 -11.34 -9.79 4.58
C ALA A 11 -12.62 -10.55 5.00
N ALA A 12 -13.54 -10.84 4.08
CA ALA A 12 -14.72 -11.67 4.39
C ALA A 12 -14.32 -13.12 4.74
N LEU A 13 -13.23 -13.63 4.18
CA LEU A 13 -12.70 -14.97 4.48
C LEU A 13 -12.32 -15.14 5.96
N LEU A 14 -12.03 -14.06 6.68
CA LEU A 14 -11.77 -14.12 8.11
C LEU A 14 -13.03 -14.40 8.96
N LYS A 15 -14.23 -14.40 8.35
CA LYS A 15 -15.46 -14.93 8.96
C LYS A 15 -15.59 -16.44 8.80
N THR A 16 -14.84 -17.03 7.90
CA THR A 16 -14.77 -18.46 7.62
C THR A 16 -13.31 -18.91 7.65
N PRO A 17 -12.67 -18.95 8.84
CA PRO A 17 -11.24 -19.20 9.02
C PRO A 17 -10.75 -20.46 8.32
N ASP A 18 -11.51 -21.56 8.42
CA ASP A 18 -11.13 -22.84 7.80
C ASP A 18 -11.07 -22.76 6.28
N GLN A 19 -11.94 -21.98 5.66
CA GLN A 19 -11.88 -21.76 4.22
C GLN A 19 -10.65 -20.94 3.84
N ALA A 20 -10.29 -19.91 4.60
CA ALA A 20 -9.08 -19.13 4.37
C ALA A 20 -7.83 -20.01 4.43
N VAL A 21 -7.74 -20.89 5.43
CA VAL A 21 -6.63 -21.83 5.61
C VAL A 21 -6.58 -22.84 4.46
N ARG A 22 -7.72 -23.43 4.05
CA ARG A 22 -7.77 -24.34 2.88
C ARG A 22 -7.29 -23.69 1.60
N ILE A 23 -7.60 -22.40 1.38
CA ILE A 23 -7.09 -21.67 0.21
C ILE A 23 -5.56 -21.58 0.23
N VAL A 24 -4.96 -21.23 1.38
CA VAL A 24 -3.50 -21.18 1.52
C VAL A 24 -2.87 -22.55 1.24
N ALA A 25 -3.41 -23.63 1.83
CA ALA A 25 -2.94 -24.98 1.60
C ALA A 25 -3.04 -25.40 0.13
N ALA A 26 -4.16 -25.08 -0.54
CA ALA A 26 -4.33 -25.38 -1.96
C ALA A 26 -3.34 -24.62 -2.85
N VAL A 27 -3.07 -23.32 -2.53
CA VAL A 27 -2.05 -22.55 -3.24
C VAL A 27 -0.68 -23.16 -3.03
N ARG A 28 -0.32 -23.52 -1.78
CA ARG A 28 0.96 -24.17 -1.47
C ARG A 28 1.18 -25.47 -2.26
N GLN A 29 0.12 -26.27 -2.39
CA GLN A 29 0.19 -27.52 -3.17
C GLN A 29 0.34 -27.29 -4.69
N ALA A 30 -0.10 -26.14 -5.18
CA ALA A 30 -0.10 -25.84 -6.61
C ALA A 30 1.20 -25.18 -7.11
N VAL A 31 2.07 -24.69 -6.22
CA VAL A 31 3.26 -23.91 -6.60
C VAL A 31 4.48 -24.27 -5.73
N ASP A 32 5.69 -24.17 -6.30
CA ASP A 32 6.96 -24.38 -5.61
C ASP A 32 7.66 -23.07 -5.22
N ILE A 33 7.09 -21.92 -5.60
CA ILE A 33 7.61 -20.60 -5.24
C ILE A 33 7.11 -20.17 -3.86
N PRO A 34 7.76 -19.19 -3.19
CA PRO A 34 7.32 -18.67 -1.89
C PRO A 34 5.87 -18.15 -1.90
N VAL A 35 5.09 -18.56 -0.90
CA VAL A 35 3.69 -18.18 -0.71
C VAL A 35 3.58 -17.13 0.41
N PHE A 36 3.22 -15.91 0.05
CA PHE A 36 3.00 -14.82 1.00
C PHE A 36 1.52 -14.61 1.26
N VAL A 37 1.12 -14.60 2.52
CA VAL A 37 -0.27 -14.38 2.92
C VAL A 37 -0.44 -12.99 3.51
N LYS A 38 -1.33 -12.18 2.90
CA LYS A 38 -1.68 -10.86 3.43
C LYS A 38 -3.07 -10.88 4.06
N PHE A 39 -3.15 -10.46 5.34
CA PHE A 39 -4.41 -10.47 6.09
C PHE A 39 -4.56 -9.28 7.03
N ARG A 40 -5.74 -9.18 7.68
CA ARG A 40 -6.11 -8.14 8.66
C ARG A 40 -6.46 -8.77 10.02
N THR A 41 -6.71 -7.92 11.05
CA THR A 41 -7.15 -8.38 12.38
C THR A 41 -8.44 -9.21 12.30
N GLY A 42 -9.33 -8.93 11.37
CA GLY A 42 -10.60 -9.63 11.26
C GLY A 42 -11.78 -8.66 11.26
N TRP A 43 -12.90 -9.07 11.82
CA TRP A 43 -14.15 -8.30 11.91
C TRP A 43 -14.40 -7.73 13.29
N ALA A 44 -13.71 -8.22 14.30
CA ALA A 44 -13.62 -7.67 15.65
C ALA A 44 -12.18 -7.23 15.94
N ASP A 45 -12.00 -6.37 16.93
CA ASP A 45 -10.69 -5.95 17.41
C ASP A 45 -10.12 -7.00 18.37
N ASP A 46 -9.74 -8.13 17.83
CA ASP A 46 -9.21 -9.29 18.53
C ASP A 46 -7.80 -9.63 18.02
N PRO A 47 -6.74 -9.15 18.69
CA PRO A 47 -5.36 -9.48 18.35
C PRO A 47 -5.02 -10.97 18.54
N GLN A 48 -5.71 -11.69 19.45
CA GLN A 48 -5.50 -13.12 19.65
C GLN A 48 -5.99 -13.92 18.45
N PHE A 49 -7.19 -13.62 17.95
CA PHE A 49 -7.68 -14.21 16.70
C PHE A 49 -6.71 -13.99 15.51
N ALA A 50 -6.09 -12.80 15.42
CA ALA A 50 -5.12 -12.54 14.37
C ALA A 50 -3.85 -13.41 14.53
N ALA A 51 -3.37 -13.61 15.76
CA ALA A 51 -2.23 -14.47 16.06
C ALA A 51 -2.54 -15.95 15.74
N ASP A 52 -3.72 -16.43 16.11
CA ASP A 52 -4.18 -17.80 15.82
C ASP A 52 -4.29 -18.03 14.31
N MET A 53 -4.80 -17.05 13.55
CA MET A 53 -4.87 -17.10 12.10
C MET A 53 -3.48 -17.12 11.47
N ALA A 54 -2.52 -16.36 12.00
CA ALA A 54 -1.14 -16.37 11.53
C ALA A 54 -0.51 -17.76 11.65
N SER A 55 -0.63 -18.38 12.83
CA SER A 55 -0.15 -19.74 13.08
C SER A 55 -0.81 -20.76 12.13
N ARG A 56 -2.11 -20.65 11.89
CA ARG A 56 -2.83 -21.51 10.95
C ARG A 56 -2.37 -21.34 9.50
N PHE A 57 -2.04 -20.12 9.08
CA PHE A 57 -1.49 -19.85 7.74
C PHE A 57 -0.08 -20.42 7.60
N GLU A 58 0.77 -20.29 8.62
CA GLU A 58 2.08 -20.92 8.65
C GLU A 58 1.96 -22.45 8.50
N HIS A 59 1.13 -23.12 9.32
CA HIS A 59 0.88 -24.56 9.21
C HIS A 59 0.28 -24.98 7.87
N ALA A 60 -0.44 -24.10 7.19
CA ALA A 60 -0.96 -24.34 5.85
C ALA A 60 0.10 -24.16 4.73
N GLY A 61 1.33 -23.78 5.08
CA GLY A 61 2.46 -23.67 4.17
C GLY A 61 2.72 -22.26 3.63
N ALA A 62 2.31 -21.22 4.35
CA ALA A 62 2.78 -19.87 4.06
C ALA A 62 4.26 -19.73 4.41
N ASP A 63 5.04 -19.08 3.54
CA ASP A 63 6.48 -18.80 3.76
C ASP A 63 6.71 -17.44 4.43
N ALA A 64 5.75 -16.51 4.32
CA ALA A 64 5.78 -15.22 5.00
C ALA A 64 4.37 -14.62 5.13
N LEU A 65 4.23 -13.70 6.09
CA LEU A 65 2.97 -13.02 6.36
C LEU A 65 3.11 -11.51 6.18
N THR A 66 2.10 -10.87 5.63
CA THR A 66 1.92 -9.42 5.70
C THR A 66 0.69 -9.12 6.55
N PHE A 67 0.89 -8.50 7.70
CA PHE A 67 -0.21 -8.23 8.62
C PHE A 67 -0.55 -6.75 8.71
N HIS A 68 -1.83 -6.42 8.44
CA HIS A 68 -2.38 -5.08 8.59
C HIS A 68 -3.30 -5.04 9.81
N PRO A 69 -2.85 -4.50 10.96
CA PRO A 69 -3.58 -4.53 12.24
C PRO A 69 -4.73 -3.52 12.26
N ARG A 70 -5.72 -3.76 11.43
CA ARG A 70 -6.92 -2.94 11.31
C ARG A 70 -8.13 -3.82 11.06
N VAL A 71 -9.20 -3.57 11.81
CA VAL A 71 -10.47 -4.27 11.66
C VAL A 71 -11.11 -3.96 10.32
N ALA A 72 -11.76 -4.93 9.70
CA ALA A 72 -12.33 -4.76 8.36
C ALA A 72 -13.41 -3.67 8.29
N PRO A 73 -14.35 -3.55 9.27
CA PRO A 73 -15.37 -2.49 9.31
C PRO A 73 -14.80 -1.08 9.47
N ASP A 74 -13.69 -0.93 10.18
CA ASP A 74 -13.15 0.40 10.53
C ASP A 74 -12.65 1.19 9.31
N ARG A 75 -12.50 0.55 8.17
CA ARG A 75 -11.92 1.17 6.96
C ARG A 75 -10.61 1.88 7.30
N ARG A 76 -10.64 3.20 7.55
CA ARG A 76 -9.47 4.01 7.94
C ARG A 76 -9.78 4.98 9.08
N ASN A 77 -10.94 4.86 9.71
CA ASN A 77 -11.39 5.76 10.76
C ASN A 77 -10.54 5.66 12.04
N ARG A 78 -9.96 4.48 12.30
CA ARG A 78 -9.06 4.27 13.43
C ARG A 78 -7.63 4.02 12.93
N PRO A 79 -6.58 4.40 13.68
CA PRO A 79 -5.21 4.05 13.37
C PRO A 79 -5.01 2.53 13.45
N PRO A 80 -4.03 1.95 12.72
CA PRO A 80 -3.66 0.56 12.88
C PRO A 80 -3.03 0.33 14.25
N ARG A 81 -3.35 -0.77 14.90
CA ARG A 81 -2.82 -1.16 16.21
C ARG A 81 -1.52 -1.95 16.04
N TRP A 82 -0.39 -1.27 16.07
CA TRP A 82 0.90 -1.91 15.87
C TRP A 82 1.28 -2.94 16.94
N ASP A 83 0.72 -2.82 18.17
CA ASP A 83 0.86 -3.83 19.23
C ASP A 83 0.37 -5.22 18.78
N ALA A 84 -0.65 -5.29 17.94
CA ALA A 84 -1.12 -6.55 17.39
C ALA A 84 -0.10 -7.20 16.42
N ILE A 85 0.78 -6.41 15.77
CA ILE A 85 1.87 -6.96 14.94
C ILE A 85 2.83 -7.76 15.83
N THR A 86 3.15 -7.25 17.01
CA THR A 86 4.00 -7.95 17.98
C THR A 86 3.44 -9.32 18.32
N ARG A 87 2.13 -9.42 18.60
CA ARG A 87 1.47 -10.69 18.92
C ARG A 87 1.50 -11.67 17.75
N VAL A 88 1.22 -11.19 16.55
CA VAL A 88 1.31 -12.01 15.34
C VAL A 88 2.74 -12.50 15.11
N ASN A 89 3.73 -11.61 15.26
CA ASN A 89 5.13 -11.97 15.10
C ASN A 89 5.63 -13.01 16.12
N GLN A 90 5.11 -12.98 17.34
CA GLN A 90 5.43 -13.95 18.39
C GLN A 90 4.76 -15.32 18.20
N ALA A 91 3.70 -15.38 17.40
CA ALA A 91 2.91 -16.59 17.20
C ALA A 91 3.42 -17.49 16.07
N VAL A 92 4.38 -17.02 15.25
CA VAL A 92 4.90 -17.74 14.08
C VAL A 92 6.42 -17.68 14.02
N ALA A 93 7.03 -18.67 13.35
CA ALA A 93 8.46 -18.70 13.06
C ALA A 93 8.81 -18.06 11.70
N ILE A 94 7.85 -17.99 10.78
CA ILE A 94 8.04 -17.39 9.46
C ILE A 94 8.06 -15.84 9.53
N PRO A 95 8.72 -15.18 8.58
CA PRO A 95 8.81 -13.71 8.56
C PRO A 95 7.43 -13.01 8.53
N VAL A 96 7.29 -11.97 9.35
CA VAL A 96 6.11 -11.08 9.38
C VAL A 96 6.49 -9.69 8.91
N PHE A 97 5.78 -9.19 7.90
CA PHE A 97 5.89 -7.84 7.39
C PHE A 97 4.77 -6.97 7.96
N GLY A 98 5.14 -5.94 8.75
CA GLY A 98 4.19 -5.00 9.33
C GLY A 98 3.62 -4.05 8.27
N ASN A 99 2.31 -3.80 8.32
CA ASN A 99 1.63 -2.90 7.40
C ASN A 99 0.73 -1.92 8.16
N GLY A 100 0.65 -0.69 7.68
CA GLY A 100 -0.32 0.32 8.12
C GLY A 100 0.30 1.59 8.69
N ASN A 101 -0.05 2.74 8.11
CA ASN A 101 0.35 4.09 8.52
C ASN A 101 1.87 4.30 8.65
N VAL A 102 2.64 3.71 7.75
CA VAL A 102 4.06 4.01 7.56
C VAL A 102 4.16 5.01 6.41
N PHE A 103 4.47 6.26 6.74
CA PHE A 103 4.50 7.38 5.80
C PHE A 103 5.90 7.99 5.67
N THR A 104 6.74 7.82 6.70
CA THR A 104 8.12 8.30 6.73
C THR A 104 9.07 7.17 7.11
N MET A 105 10.38 7.40 6.93
CA MET A 105 11.40 6.45 7.37
C MET A 105 11.34 6.23 8.89
N GLU A 106 11.10 7.30 9.64
CA GLU A 106 10.97 7.27 11.10
C GLU A 106 9.78 6.39 11.54
N ASP A 107 8.64 6.45 10.83
CA ASP A 107 7.52 5.53 11.06
C ASP A 107 7.94 4.08 10.83
N GLY A 108 8.72 3.83 9.77
CA GLY A 108 9.26 2.51 9.46
C GLY A 108 10.18 1.97 10.56
N ILE A 109 11.16 2.76 10.97
CA ILE A 109 12.09 2.42 12.06
C ILE A 109 11.31 2.17 13.35
N ARG A 110 10.34 3.03 13.66
CA ARG A 110 9.49 2.88 14.86
C ARG A 110 8.70 1.58 14.83
N MET A 111 8.07 1.23 13.69
CA MET A 111 7.35 -0.04 13.55
C MET A 111 8.27 -1.24 13.78
N LEU A 112 9.42 -1.30 13.11
CA LEU A 112 10.40 -2.39 13.25
C LEU A 112 10.88 -2.52 14.70
N THR A 113 11.21 -1.38 15.34
CA THR A 113 11.72 -1.36 16.72
C THR A 113 10.66 -1.82 17.73
N GLN A 114 9.44 -1.35 17.59
CA GLN A 114 8.34 -1.65 18.53
C GLN A 114 7.80 -3.07 18.36
N THR A 115 7.64 -3.54 17.11
CA THR A 115 6.94 -4.78 16.83
C THR A 115 7.84 -5.98 16.61
N LYS A 116 9.13 -5.72 16.36
CA LYS A 116 10.14 -6.73 16.01
C LYS A 116 9.80 -7.53 14.75
N CYS A 117 8.88 -7.05 13.91
CA CYS A 117 8.62 -7.67 12.62
C CYS A 117 9.85 -7.57 11.70
N GLN A 118 9.99 -8.52 10.78
CA GLN A 118 11.19 -8.67 9.93
C GLN A 118 11.24 -7.68 8.77
N GLY A 119 10.13 -7.00 8.46
CA GLY A 119 10.11 -6.02 7.39
C GLY A 119 8.84 -5.19 7.35
N LEU A 120 8.79 -4.28 6.38
CA LEU A 120 7.69 -3.35 6.19
C LEU A 120 6.95 -3.63 4.88
N SER A 121 5.64 -3.56 4.92
CA SER A 121 4.80 -3.57 3.72
C SER A 121 4.17 -2.18 3.55
N LEU A 122 4.58 -1.47 2.50
CA LEU A 122 4.13 -0.12 2.20
C LEU A 122 3.00 -0.16 1.15
N GLY A 123 1.89 0.52 1.44
CA GLY A 123 0.78 0.65 0.49
C GLY A 123 0.79 2.02 -0.19
N ARG A 124 0.11 2.98 0.41
CA ARG A 124 -0.11 4.31 -0.19
C ARG A 124 1.16 5.06 -0.53
N MET A 125 2.20 4.94 0.30
CA MET A 125 3.49 5.56 0.04
C MET A 125 4.22 4.95 -1.16
N ALA A 126 4.13 3.64 -1.37
CA ALA A 126 4.69 3.00 -2.55
C ALA A 126 3.99 3.43 -3.85
N VAL A 127 2.71 3.83 -3.78
CA VAL A 127 2.00 4.46 -4.92
C VAL A 127 2.45 5.91 -5.11
N ALA A 128 2.54 6.68 -4.02
CA ALA A 128 2.92 8.10 -4.06
C ALA A 128 4.38 8.30 -4.49
N GLN A 129 5.26 7.41 -4.05
CA GLN A 129 6.71 7.45 -4.26
C GLN A 129 7.23 6.03 -4.57
N PRO A 130 7.11 5.53 -5.81
CA PRO A 130 7.55 4.17 -6.15
C PRO A 130 9.01 3.88 -5.84
N TRP A 131 9.86 4.90 -5.84
CA TRP A 131 11.28 4.82 -5.49
C TRP A 131 11.57 4.74 -3.98
N ILE A 132 10.55 4.75 -3.11
CA ILE A 132 10.71 4.82 -1.66
C ILE A 132 11.59 3.69 -1.09
N PHE A 133 11.50 2.50 -1.68
CA PHE A 133 12.30 1.35 -1.26
C PHE A 133 13.79 1.59 -1.55
N ALA A 134 14.14 2.00 -2.76
CA ALA A 134 15.52 2.31 -3.13
C ALA A 134 16.10 3.44 -2.27
N ARG A 135 15.30 4.48 -1.99
CA ARG A 135 15.68 5.60 -1.13
C ARG A 135 15.94 5.15 0.31
N TRP A 136 15.08 4.33 0.89
CA TRP A 136 15.18 3.91 2.29
C TRP A 136 16.26 2.86 2.54
N THR A 137 16.65 2.11 1.52
CA THR A 137 17.74 1.13 1.59
C THR A 137 19.08 1.70 1.08
N ASN A 138 19.14 3.00 0.75
CA ASN A 138 20.30 3.66 0.14
C ASN A 138 20.77 2.97 -1.16
N ALA A 139 19.87 2.26 -1.85
CA ALA A 139 20.19 1.58 -3.11
C ALA A 139 20.26 2.56 -4.30
N ALA A 140 19.70 3.77 -4.16
CA ALA A 140 19.81 4.84 -5.14
C ALA A 140 19.75 6.21 -4.49
N GLN A 141 20.51 7.16 -5.04
CA GLN A 141 20.34 8.59 -4.80
C GLN A 141 19.08 9.05 -5.56
N VAL A 142 18.21 9.77 -4.88
CA VAL A 142 16.94 10.24 -5.45
C VAL A 142 16.87 11.75 -5.29
N ASP A 143 16.92 12.47 -6.41
CA ASP A 143 16.73 13.91 -6.49
C ASP A 143 15.25 14.30 -6.69
N GLU A 144 14.96 15.60 -6.69
CA GLU A 144 13.59 16.11 -6.87
C GLU A 144 13.04 15.89 -8.28
N ALA A 145 13.89 15.69 -9.29
CA ALA A 145 13.47 15.44 -10.67
C ALA A 145 12.75 14.09 -10.81
N ILE A 146 12.97 13.16 -9.87
CA ILE A 146 12.31 11.84 -9.86
C ILE A 146 10.78 11.95 -9.91
N TYR A 147 10.19 12.96 -9.28
CA TYR A 147 8.73 13.14 -9.28
C TYR A 147 8.20 13.42 -10.69
N HIS A 148 8.82 14.38 -11.40
CA HIS A 148 8.44 14.69 -12.78
C HIS A 148 8.67 13.48 -13.70
N THR A 149 9.86 12.90 -13.65
CA THR A 149 10.23 11.72 -14.46
C THR A 149 9.27 10.56 -14.25
N THR A 150 8.90 10.27 -12.98
CA THR A 150 7.95 9.19 -12.67
C THR A 150 6.55 9.49 -13.19
N ALA A 151 6.06 10.72 -13.03
CA ALA A 151 4.75 11.10 -13.55
C ALA A 151 4.69 11.00 -15.07
N ARG A 152 5.72 11.48 -15.78
CA ARG A 152 5.84 11.37 -17.24
C ARG A 152 5.91 9.92 -17.69
N HIS A 153 6.75 9.12 -17.07
CA HIS A 153 6.88 7.69 -17.40
C HIS A 153 5.55 6.94 -17.19
N LEU A 154 4.84 7.21 -16.09
CA LEU A 154 3.51 6.62 -15.87
C LEU A 154 2.51 7.05 -16.95
N LEU A 155 2.50 8.33 -17.36
CA LEU A 155 1.63 8.81 -18.43
C LEU A 155 1.91 8.10 -19.75
N ASP A 156 3.19 7.91 -20.11
CA ASP A 156 3.59 7.22 -21.35
C ASP A 156 3.20 5.73 -21.31
N LEU A 157 3.38 5.04 -20.17
CA LEU A 157 2.92 3.66 -20.01
C LEU A 157 1.40 3.55 -20.09
N LEU A 158 0.66 4.46 -19.47
CA LEU A 158 -0.81 4.44 -19.53
C LEU A 158 -1.32 4.72 -20.94
N ASP A 159 -0.68 5.63 -21.66
CA ASP A 159 -1.04 5.97 -23.02
C ASP A 159 -0.77 4.81 -23.99
N HIS A 160 0.35 4.10 -23.78
CA HIS A 160 0.73 2.94 -24.59
C HIS A 160 -0.18 1.71 -24.34
N HIS A 161 -0.53 1.44 -23.08
CA HIS A 161 -1.18 0.18 -22.69
C HIS A 161 -2.71 0.25 -22.55
N TYR A 162 -3.29 1.45 -22.47
CA TYR A 162 -4.72 1.61 -22.22
C TYR A 162 -5.38 2.58 -23.20
N PRO A 163 -6.57 2.25 -23.75
CA PRO A 163 -7.28 3.14 -24.64
C PRO A 163 -7.86 4.37 -23.92
N ALA A 164 -8.01 5.48 -24.65
CA ALA A 164 -8.74 6.64 -24.19
C ALA A 164 -10.25 6.30 -24.03
N PRO A 165 -10.96 6.89 -23.07
CA PRO A 165 -10.49 7.81 -22.04
C PRO A 165 -10.03 7.08 -20.74
N PHE A 166 -9.79 5.77 -20.81
CA PHE A 166 -9.50 4.96 -19.62
C PHE A 166 -8.10 5.25 -19.06
N ASN A 167 -7.10 5.44 -19.94
CA ASN A 167 -5.75 5.85 -19.59
C ASN A 167 -5.73 7.11 -18.72
N LEU A 168 -6.45 8.16 -19.13
CA LEU A 168 -6.57 9.41 -18.36
C LEU A 168 -7.23 9.19 -16.99
N LYS A 169 -8.26 8.36 -16.92
CA LYS A 169 -8.92 8.02 -15.65
C LYS A 169 -7.99 7.31 -14.68
N LEU A 170 -7.09 6.46 -15.17
CA LEU A 170 -6.10 5.77 -14.34
C LEU A 170 -5.09 6.75 -13.75
N PHE A 171 -4.57 7.70 -14.54
CA PHE A 171 -3.68 8.72 -14.01
C PHE A 171 -4.38 9.61 -12.96
N LYS A 172 -5.62 10.02 -13.21
CA LYS A 172 -6.42 10.79 -12.23
C LYS A 172 -6.67 10.03 -10.91
N LYS A 173 -6.67 8.69 -10.91
CA LYS A 173 -6.70 7.88 -9.67
C LYS A 173 -5.36 7.88 -8.94
N PHE A 174 -4.25 7.97 -9.65
CA PHE A 174 -2.91 8.09 -9.07
C PHE A 174 -2.65 9.50 -8.51
N ALA A 175 -3.17 10.54 -9.18
CA ALA A 175 -2.88 11.95 -8.89
C ALA A 175 -3.05 12.36 -7.42
N PRO A 176 -4.07 11.93 -6.65
CA PRO A 176 -4.18 12.27 -5.23
C PRO A 176 -2.96 11.80 -4.42
N TYR A 177 -2.50 10.57 -4.65
CA TYR A 177 -1.31 10.02 -3.97
C TYR A 177 -0.05 10.79 -4.33
N PHE A 178 0.13 11.08 -5.61
CA PHE A 178 1.25 11.84 -6.12
C PHE A 178 1.29 13.26 -5.54
N CYS A 179 0.18 13.99 -5.63
CA CYS A 179 0.05 15.35 -5.12
C CYS A 179 0.25 15.44 -3.61
N ALA A 180 -0.05 14.39 -2.85
CA ALA A 180 0.13 14.36 -1.40
C ALA A 180 1.57 14.66 -0.96
N SER A 181 2.55 14.44 -1.83
CA SER A 181 3.97 14.69 -1.57
C SER A 181 4.36 16.18 -1.59
N PHE A 182 3.48 17.09 -2.04
CA PHE A 182 3.84 18.49 -2.30
C PHE A 182 3.10 19.49 -1.41
N LYS A 183 3.73 20.66 -1.19
CA LYS A 183 3.01 21.85 -0.72
C LYS A 183 1.92 22.22 -1.75
N PHE A 184 0.82 22.81 -1.26
CA PHE A 184 -0.33 23.15 -2.11
C PHE A 184 -0.92 21.95 -2.90
N SER A 185 -0.85 20.78 -2.32
CA SER A 185 -1.29 19.50 -2.91
C SER A 185 -2.69 19.53 -3.53
N LEU A 186 -3.65 20.23 -2.91
CA LEU A 186 -5.02 20.38 -3.44
C LEU A 186 -5.07 21.25 -4.68
N PHE A 187 -4.25 22.30 -4.75
CA PHE A 187 -4.13 23.14 -5.95
C PHE A 187 -3.55 22.32 -7.11
N LEU A 188 -2.45 21.62 -6.88
CA LEU A 188 -1.84 20.74 -7.89
C LEU A 188 -2.82 19.69 -8.39
N LEU A 189 -3.53 19.03 -7.48
CA LEU A 189 -4.55 18.05 -7.83
C LEU A 189 -5.68 18.65 -8.67
N LYS A 190 -6.13 19.88 -8.35
CA LYS A 190 -7.14 20.58 -9.13
C LYS A 190 -6.64 20.84 -10.56
N GLN A 191 -5.40 21.32 -10.72
CA GLN A 191 -4.81 21.55 -12.05
C GLN A 191 -4.72 20.29 -12.88
N ILE A 192 -4.22 19.20 -12.30
CA ILE A 192 -4.14 17.87 -12.95
C ILE A 192 -5.54 17.38 -13.38
N ASN A 193 -6.53 17.50 -12.51
CA ASN A 193 -7.88 17.00 -12.80
C ASN A 193 -8.63 17.77 -13.91
N GLN A 194 -8.19 18.97 -14.26
CA GLN A 194 -8.75 19.74 -15.37
C GLN A 194 -8.41 19.18 -16.76
N ALA A 195 -7.33 18.40 -16.89
CA ALA A 195 -6.95 17.80 -18.17
C ALA A 195 -8.09 16.93 -18.74
N LYS A 196 -8.34 17.07 -20.03
CA LYS A 196 -9.38 16.33 -20.77
C LYS A 196 -8.79 15.27 -21.70
N THR A 197 -7.52 15.42 -22.10
CA THR A 197 -6.78 14.46 -22.94
C THR A 197 -5.44 14.06 -22.30
N MET A 198 -4.80 13.04 -22.81
CA MET A 198 -3.46 12.63 -22.35
C MET A 198 -2.41 13.67 -22.71
N GLU A 199 -2.49 14.28 -23.88
CA GLU A 199 -1.59 15.35 -24.33
C GLU A 199 -1.68 16.54 -23.38
N GLU A 200 -2.92 16.97 -23.08
CA GLU A 200 -3.15 18.06 -22.11
C GLU A 200 -2.64 17.69 -20.71
N MET A 201 -2.78 16.42 -20.30
CA MET A 201 -2.26 15.94 -19.02
C MET A 201 -0.73 16.01 -18.99
N LYS A 202 -0.06 15.53 -20.04
CA LYS A 202 1.39 15.57 -20.18
C LYS A 202 1.91 17.01 -20.12
N GLN A 203 1.30 17.91 -20.87
CA GLN A 203 1.66 19.33 -20.86
C GLN A 203 1.48 19.95 -19.47
N ARG A 204 0.36 19.68 -18.78
CA ARG A 204 0.12 20.19 -17.42
C ARG A 204 1.14 19.68 -16.41
N ILE A 205 1.56 18.42 -16.52
CA ILE A 205 2.61 17.88 -15.64
C ILE A 205 3.93 18.63 -15.92
N ASP A 206 4.31 18.87 -17.17
CA ASP A 206 5.51 19.63 -17.49
C ASP A 206 5.45 21.06 -16.92
N ASP A 207 4.35 21.77 -17.15
CA ASP A 207 4.16 23.14 -16.67
C ASP A 207 4.19 23.24 -15.13
N LEU A 208 3.60 22.27 -14.44
CA LEU A 208 3.56 22.24 -12.97
C LEU A 208 4.92 22.00 -12.32
N PHE A 209 5.89 21.47 -13.09
CA PHE A 209 7.25 21.23 -12.60
C PHE A 209 8.26 22.32 -13.00
N VAL A 210 7.78 23.45 -13.49
CA VAL A 210 8.60 24.63 -13.82
C VAL A 210 8.07 25.85 -13.05
N PRO A 211 8.65 26.19 -11.86
CA PRO A 211 9.68 25.44 -11.11
C PRO A 211 9.12 24.21 -10.40
N CYS A 212 10.01 23.26 -10.04
CA CYS A 212 9.61 22.07 -9.29
C CYS A 212 8.85 22.43 -8.01
N PRO A 213 7.67 21.83 -7.74
CA PRO A 213 6.91 22.10 -6.53
C PRO A 213 7.67 21.66 -5.28
N LYS A 214 7.61 22.47 -4.22
CA LYS A 214 8.24 22.13 -2.94
C LYS A 214 7.63 20.87 -2.33
N THR A 215 8.45 19.90 -1.98
CA THR A 215 8.05 18.66 -1.35
C THR A 215 7.75 18.83 0.15
N LEU A 216 6.98 17.92 0.70
CA LEU A 216 6.68 17.80 2.13
C LEU A 216 7.47 16.64 2.73
N SER A 217 8.00 16.80 3.95
CA SER A 217 8.59 15.71 4.74
C SER A 217 7.56 14.65 5.14
N VAL A 218 6.34 15.09 5.48
CA VAL A 218 5.18 14.23 5.74
C VAL A 218 4.11 14.53 4.69
N PRO A 219 3.62 13.54 3.95
CA PRO A 219 2.61 13.76 2.92
C PRO A 219 1.31 14.31 3.47
N ASN A 220 0.54 15.01 2.64
CA ASN A 220 -0.83 15.41 2.98
C ASN A 220 -1.74 14.18 3.02
N LEU A 221 -1.94 13.63 4.22
CA LEU A 221 -2.70 12.39 4.43
C LEU A 221 -4.18 12.50 4.07
N SER A 222 -4.74 13.71 3.94
CA SER A 222 -6.13 13.91 3.53
C SER A 222 -6.39 13.47 2.08
N LEU A 223 -5.35 13.44 1.24
CA LEU A 223 -5.40 12.97 -0.15
C LEU A 223 -5.28 11.46 -0.30
N PHE A 224 -4.91 10.74 0.76
CA PHE A 224 -4.81 9.28 0.72
C PHE A 224 -6.21 8.66 0.89
N VAL A 225 -6.99 8.63 -0.17
CA VAL A 225 -8.37 8.11 -0.22
C VAL A 225 -8.46 6.60 -0.40
#